data_1fede73b3b151545d38b0a85027cfb08
#
_entry.id   1fede73b3b151545d38b0a85027cfb08
#
_cell.length_a   1.000
_cell.length_b   1.000
_cell.length_c   1.000
_cell.angle_alpha   90.00
_cell.angle_beta   90.00
_cell.angle_gamma   90.00
#
_symmetry.space_group_name_H-M   'P 1'
#
loop_
_entity.id
_entity.type
_entity.pdbx_description
1 polymer ?
#
loop_
_entity_poly.entity_id
_entity_poly.type
_entity_poly.pdbx_seq_one_letter_code
_entity_poly.pdbx_strand_id
1 'polypeptide(L)'
;MAVDIDNLWELRDENEWLDALDCYWLNPTVCKNRDMEYFMHKVDLEYVQRLDIQEWYEFLNKYFHWKYTGNHLHERLMDLDKNSFEHLFSAKRSLVAVDGLELADSGKCLNLVKSPRIRGLDCPGASGLLALIFKEWFGTVDHFVLESLCKIESLPEKQRIREIRAWVKIKKDWKESDAVLVIDIMRRKAVQLNAWFDTNRWTPHKIAMILWTSNRPVWAEHHEVRMVRRGIDEQTPPQS
;
A
#
# COMPACT_ATOMS: atom_id res chain seq x y z
N MET A 1 -4.76 11.00 -18.22
CA MET A 1 -5.03 9.69 -18.87
C MET A 1 -5.15 8.65 -17.77
N ALA A 2 -6.08 7.72 -17.82
CA ALA A 2 -6.12 6.62 -16.86
C ALA A 2 -5.17 5.51 -17.32
N VAL A 3 -4.48 4.85 -16.39
CA VAL A 3 -3.63 3.69 -16.70
C VAL A 3 -4.53 2.54 -17.16
N ASP A 4 -4.32 2.03 -18.37
CA ASP A 4 -4.97 0.81 -18.84
C ASP A 4 -4.23 -0.40 -18.25
N ILE A 5 -4.74 -0.85 -17.09
CA ILE A 5 -4.08 -1.89 -16.32
C ILE A 5 -4.12 -3.27 -16.98
N ASP A 6 -5.14 -3.55 -17.79
CA ASP A 6 -5.25 -4.83 -18.49
C ASP A 6 -4.14 -4.97 -19.53
N ASN A 7 -3.97 -3.96 -20.38
CA ASN A 7 -2.89 -3.91 -21.36
C ASN A 7 -1.52 -3.85 -20.69
N LEU A 8 -1.36 -3.07 -19.62
CA LEU A 8 -0.10 -2.92 -18.91
C LEU A 8 0.35 -4.25 -18.26
N TRP A 9 -0.60 -5.08 -17.78
CA TRP A 9 -0.28 -6.24 -16.93
C TRP A 9 0.66 -7.25 -17.57
N GLU A 10 0.55 -7.46 -18.90
CA GLU A 10 1.42 -8.37 -19.66
C GLU A 10 2.50 -7.65 -20.47
N LEU A 11 2.58 -6.32 -20.37
CA LEU A 11 3.51 -5.53 -21.17
C LEU A 11 4.94 -5.64 -20.62
N ARG A 12 5.88 -6.01 -21.50
CA ARG A 12 7.31 -6.12 -21.19
C ARG A 12 8.08 -4.87 -21.62
N ASP A 13 7.59 -3.72 -21.19
CA ASP A 13 8.26 -2.43 -21.36
C ASP A 13 8.33 -1.74 -20.00
N GLU A 14 9.54 -1.62 -19.44
CA GLU A 14 9.74 -1.03 -18.13
C GLU A 14 9.34 0.44 -18.08
N ASN A 15 9.49 1.18 -19.18
CA ASN A 15 9.13 2.59 -19.19
C ASN A 15 7.63 2.80 -19.01
N GLU A 16 6.79 1.96 -19.61
CA GLU A 16 5.33 2.01 -19.44
C GLU A 16 4.93 1.74 -17.98
N TRP A 17 5.62 0.80 -17.31
CA TRP A 17 5.41 0.54 -15.89
C TRP A 17 5.86 1.72 -15.00
N LEU A 18 6.97 2.37 -15.36
CA LEU A 18 7.45 3.57 -14.66
C LEU A 18 6.50 4.75 -14.87
N ASP A 19 6.01 4.96 -16.09
CA ASP A 19 5.04 6.00 -16.40
C ASP A 19 3.71 5.76 -15.64
N ALA A 20 3.28 4.50 -15.54
CA ALA A 20 2.12 4.13 -14.73
C ALA A 20 2.33 4.40 -13.23
N LEU A 21 3.54 4.17 -12.70
CA LEU A 21 3.88 4.50 -11.33
C LEU A 21 3.91 6.02 -11.10
N ASP A 22 4.46 6.77 -12.05
CA ASP A 22 4.49 8.24 -11.97
C ASP A 22 3.07 8.84 -11.96
N CYS A 23 2.10 8.19 -12.61
CA CYS A 23 0.69 8.58 -12.54
C CYS A 23 0.13 8.61 -11.10
N TYR A 24 0.69 7.87 -10.17
CA TYR A 24 0.31 7.96 -8.75
C TYR A 24 0.57 9.37 -8.20
N TRP A 25 1.77 9.90 -8.42
CA TRP A 25 2.19 11.21 -7.92
C TRP A 25 1.48 12.39 -8.59
N LEU A 26 0.89 12.15 -9.76
CA LEU A 26 0.08 13.13 -10.51
C LEU A 26 -1.41 13.05 -10.16
N ASN A 27 -1.83 12.08 -9.35
CA ASN A 27 -3.22 11.96 -8.96
C ASN A 27 -3.65 13.16 -8.11
N PRO A 28 -4.81 13.81 -8.39
CA PRO A 28 -5.26 14.98 -7.65
C PRO A 28 -5.38 14.79 -6.14
N THR A 29 -5.73 13.57 -5.70
CA THR A 29 -5.81 13.25 -4.27
C THR A 29 -4.43 13.27 -3.62
N VAL A 30 -3.44 12.70 -4.30
CA VAL A 30 -2.02 12.68 -3.88
C VAL A 30 -1.46 14.11 -3.90
N CYS A 31 -1.69 14.86 -5.00
CA CYS A 31 -1.21 16.22 -5.13
C CYS A 31 -1.74 17.17 -4.04
N LYS A 32 -3.00 17.02 -3.63
CA LYS A 32 -3.60 17.82 -2.55
C LYS A 32 -2.96 17.58 -1.18
N ASN A 33 -2.43 16.39 -0.95
CA ASN A 33 -1.85 15.96 0.32
C ASN A 33 -0.37 15.59 0.18
N ARG A 34 0.35 16.22 -0.74
CA ARG A 34 1.70 15.84 -1.18
C ARG A 34 2.69 15.67 -0.02
N ASP A 35 2.72 16.58 0.94
CA ASP A 35 3.64 16.48 2.09
C ASP A 35 3.34 15.25 2.96
N MET A 36 2.06 14.96 3.17
CA MET A 36 1.63 13.77 3.90
C MET A 36 1.99 12.49 3.14
N GLU A 37 1.78 12.48 1.82
CA GLU A 37 2.16 11.35 0.95
C GLU A 37 3.68 11.11 1.00
N TYR A 38 4.49 12.15 0.83
CA TYR A 38 5.95 12.03 0.95
C TYR A 38 6.39 11.56 2.33
N PHE A 39 5.78 12.08 3.39
CA PHE A 39 6.06 11.61 4.74
C PHE A 39 5.75 10.12 4.87
N MET A 40 4.55 9.67 4.48
CA MET A 40 4.14 8.26 4.58
C MET A 40 5.04 7.34 3.74
N HIS A 41 5.40 7.76 2.52
CA HIS A 41 6.28 6.95 1.68
C HIS A 41 7.75 6.90 2.15
N LYS A 42 8.18 7.78 3.05
CA LYS A 42 9.49 7.71 3.72
C LYS A 42 9.49 6.83 4.97
N VAL A 43 8.32 6.46 5.49
CA VAL A 43 8.21 5.53 6.62
C VAL A 43 8.79 4.18 6.22
N ASP A 44 9.61 3.62 7.10
CA ASP A 44 10.21 2.30 7.01
C ASP A 44 10.32 1.66 8.40
N LEU A 45 10.90 0.47 8.46
CA LEU A 45 11.10 -0.24 9.71
C LEU A 45 12.00 0.54 10.69
N GLU A 46 13.07 1.16 10.19
CA GLU A 46 14.01 1.91 11.02
C GLU A 46 13.34 3.14 11.64
N TYR A 47 12.53 3.86 10.86
CA TYR A 47 11.72 4.95 11.38
C TYR A 47 10.82 4.47 12.52
N VAL A 48 10.06 3.39 12.32
CA VAL A 48 9.13 2.85 13.32
C VAL A 48 9.87 2.34 14.56
N GLN A 49 11.04 1.73 14.41
CA GLN A 49 11.85 1.26 15.55
C GLN A 49 12.21 2.38 16.52
N ARG A 50 12.54 3.57 16.00
CA ARG A 50 12.98 4.73 16.80
C ARG A 50 11.86 5.41 17.59
N LEU A 51 10.60 5.25 17.19
CA LEU A 51 9.49 5.90 17.87
C LEU A 51 9.34 5.40 19.30
N ASP A 52 9.15 6.31 20.23
CA ASP A 52 8.72 5.97 21.58
C ASP A 52 7.21 5.64 21.63
N ILE A 53 6.66 5.42 22.82
CA ILE A 53 5.26 5.01 23.00
C ILE A 53 4.28 6.12 22.56
N GLN A 54 4.60 7.38 22.85
CA GLN A 54 3.79 8.53 22.49
C GLN A 54 3.89 8.82 21.00
N GLU A 55 5.10 8.83 20.46
CA GLU A 55 5.38 9.05 19.03
C GLU A 55 4.73 7.97 18.16
N TRP A 56 4.69 6.72 18.63
CA TRP A 56 3.99 5.64 17.93
C TRP A 56 2.47 5.91 17.84
N TYR A 57 1.83 6.34 18.90
CA TYR A 57 0.42 6.73 18.87
C TYR A 57 0.18 7.90 17.91
N GLU A 58 1.02 8.94 17.96
CA GLU A 58 0.93 10.11 17.07
C GLU A 58 1.13 9.72 15.60
N PHE A 59 2.07 8.80 15.32
CA PHE A 59 2.24 8.24 13.99
C PHE A 59 0.99 7.48 13.53
N LEU A 60 0.42 6.62 14.36
CA LEU A 60 -0.82 5.91 14.02
C LEU A 60 -1.97 6.88 13.75
N ASN A 61 -2.14 7.91 14.58
CA ASN A 61 -3.15 8.94 14.37
C ASN A 61 -2.95 9.62 13.00
N LYS A 62 -1.72 10.02 12.67
CA LYS A 62 -1.36 10.59 11.37
C LYS A 62 -1.61 9.62 10.22
N TYR A 63 -1.28 8.33 10.41
CA TYR A 63 -1.55 7.26 9.45
C TYR A 63 -3.06 7.11 9.18
N PHE A 64 -3.91 7.17 10.21
CA PHE A 64 -5.36 7.09 10.07
C PHE A 64 -5.90 8.27 9.26
N HIS A 65 -5.42 9.49 9.50
CA HIS A 65 -5.77 10.68 8.72
C HIS A 65 -5.33 10.58 7.24
N TRP A 66 -4.24 9.91 6.97
CA TRP A 66 -3.79 9.65 5.60
C TRP A 66 -4.62 8.55 4.93
N LYS A 67 -4.94 7.48 5.66
CA LYS A 67 -5.57 6.27 5.10
C LYS A 67 -7.07 6.38 4.94
N TYR A 68 -7.76 7.04 5.86
CA TYR A 68 -9.21 7.09 5.93
C TYR A 68 -9.76 8.50 5.71
N THR A 69 -11.03 8.60 5.28
CA THR A 69 -11.69 9.89 5.01
C THR A 69 -13.12 9.91 5.55
N GLY A 70 -13.68 11.11 5.78
CA GLY A 70 -15.07 11.32 6.17
C GLY A 70 -15.48 10.60 7.46
N ASN A 71 -16.69 10.10 7.51
CA ASN A 71 -17.22 9.41 8.70
C ASN A 71 -16.40 8.17 9.07
N HIS A 72 -15.82 7.50 8.08
CA HIS A 72 -14.99 6.32 8.30
C HIS A 72 -13.72 6.66 9.09
N LEU A 73 -13.09 7.80 8.80
CA LEU A 73 -11.97 8.29 9.61
C LEU A 73 -12.38 8.51 11.07
N HIS A 74 -13.52 9.18 11.30
CA HIS A 74 -13.99 9.45 12.66
C HIS A 74 -14.19 8.16 13.48
N GLU A 75 -14.89 7.17 12.91
CA GLU A 75 -15.09 5.87 13.54
C GLU A 75 -13.77 5.17 13.88
N ARG A 76 -12.81 5.19 12.95
CA ARG A 76 -11.51 4.56 13.14
C ARG A 76 -10.65 5.26 14.19
N LEU A 77 -10.70 6.58 14.27
CA LEU A 77 -10.01 7.33 15.33
C LEU A 77 -10.62 7.03 16.72
N MET A 78 -11.95 6.99 16.81
CA MET A 78 -12.61 6.58 18.06
C MET A 78 -12.21 5.16 18.50
N ASP A 79 -11.96 4.25 17.57
CA ASP A 79 -11.48 2.91 17.89
C ASP A 79 -9.98 2.91 18.25
N LEU A 80 -9.16 3.73 17.60
CA LEU A 80 -7.75 3.91 17.97
C LEU A 80 -7.62 4.41 19.41
N ASP A 81 -8.44 5.37 19.82
CA ASP A 81 -8.43 5.97 21.17
C ASP A 81 -8.85 4.99 22.29
N LYS A 82 -9.48 3.86 21.93
CA LYS A 82 -9.80 2.78 22.87
C LYS A 82 -8.61 1.86 23.20
N ASN A 83 -7.46 2.03 22.55
CA ASN A 83 -6.27 1.29 22.88
C ASN A 83 -5.52 1.98 24.03
N SER A 84 -4.93 1.21 24.95
CA SER A 84 -3.93 1.79 25.84
C SER A 84 -2.59 1.98 25.14
N PHE A 85 -1.78 2.92 25.58
CA PHE A 85 -0.44 3.14 25.04
C PHE A 85 0.43 1.88 25.13
N GLU A 86 0.36 1.16 26.26
CA GLU A 86 1.12 -0.08 26.48
C GLU A 86 0.70 -1.16 25.49
N HIS A 87 -0.61 -1.25 25.17
CA HIS A 87 -1.12 -2.20 24.19
C HIS A 87 -0.60 -1.88 22.79
N LEU A 88 -0.69 -0.61 22.37
CA LEU A 88 -0.14 -0.16 21.07
C LEU A 88 1.37 -0.38 21.00
N PHE A 89 2.09 -0.11 22.07
CA PHE A 89 3.54 -0.31 22.08
C PHE A 89 3.92 -1.80 22.08
N SER A 90 3.12 -2.66 22.70
CA SER A 90 3.29 -4.11 22.57
C SER A 90 3.09 -4.59 21.13
N ALA A 91 2.06 -4.08 20.44
CA ALA A 91 1.84 -4.38 19.03
C ALA A 91 3.03 -3.90 18.16
N LYS A 92 3.54 -2.67 18.40
CA LYS A 92 4.75 -2.16 17.76
C LYS A 92 5.94 -3.09 17.96
N ARG A 93 6.23 -3.51 19.20
CA ARG A 93 7.37 -4.42 19.48
C ARG A 93 7.24 -5.74 18.73
N SER A 94 6.05 -6.32 18.64
CA SER A 94 5.82 -7.53 17.85
C SER A 94 6.06 -7.28 16.37
N LEU A 95 5.64 -6.13 15.85
CA LEU A 95 5.82 -5.75 14.45
C LEU A 95 7.29 -5.56 14.07
N VAL A 96 8.07 -4.88 14.91
CA VAL A 96 9.50 -4.61 14.61
C VAL A 96 10.41 -5.81 14.86
N ALA A 97 9.92 -6.85 15.52
CA ALA A 97 10.64 -8.10 15.75
C ALA A 97 10.44 -9.13 14.62
N VAL A 98 9.61 -8.84 13.61
CA VAL A 98 9.33 -9.76 12.50
C VAL A 98 10.58 -9.94 11.64
N ASP A 99 10.96 -11.17 11.40
CA ASP A 99 12.07 -11.52 10.52
C ASP A 99 11.64 -11.80 9.07
N GLY A 100 12.61 -12.02 8.18
CA GLY A 100 12.35 -12.24 6.76
C GLY A 100 11.52 -13.51 6.47
N LEU A 101 11.61 -14.57 7.29
CA LEU A 101 10.80 -15.79 7.14
C LEU A 101 9.34 -15.53 7.53
N GLU A 102 9.14 -14.77 8.59
CA GLU A 102 7.80 -14.39 9.04
C GLU A 102 7.12 -13.43 8.06
N LEU A 103 7.87 -12.53 7.41
CA LEU A 103 7.35 -11.61 6.38
C LEU A 103 6.79 -12.34 5.16
N ALA A 104 7.20 -13.60 4.90
CA ALA A 104 6.63 -14.41 3.84
C ALA A 104 5.16 -14.82 4.13
N ASP A 105 4.76 -14.92 5.41
CA ASP A 105 3.40 -15.23 5.83
C ASP A 105 2.58 -13.94 5.99
N SER A 106 1.89 -13.53 4.92
CA SER A 106 1.06 -12.33 4.91
C SER A 106 -0.06 -12.36 5.95
N GLY A 107 -0.65 -13.53 6.22
CA GLY A 107 -1.73 -13.69 7.20
C GLY A 107 -1.22 -13.46 8.62
N LYS A 108 -0.08 -14.08 8.97
CA LYS A 108 0.57 -13.87 10.26
C LYS A 108 0.88 -12.38 10.47
N CYS A 109 1.49 -11.72 9.48
CA CYS A 109 1.83 -10.30 9.58
C CYS A 109 0.60 -9.39 9.71
N LEU A 110 -0.47 -9.63 8.95
CA LEU A 110 -1.72 -8.88 9.09
C LEU A 110 -2.26 -8.97 10.52
N ASN A 111 -2.19 -10.13 11.15
CA ASN A 111 -2.66 -10.37 12.52
C ASN A 111 -1.80 -9.69 13.61
N LEU A 112 -0.58 -9.26 13.29
CA LEU A 112 0.25 -8.48 14.22
C LEU A 112 -0.26 -7.04 14.42
N VAL A 113 -0.99 -6.51 13.44
CA VAL A 113 -1.45 -5.10 13.47
C VAL A 113 -2.95 -4.95 13.34
N LYS A 114 -3.66 -5.88 12.69
CA LYS A 114 -5.11 -5.84 12.54
C LYS A 114 -5.82 -5.92 13.90
N SER A 115 -6.99 -5.29 14.03
CA SER A 115 -7.85 -5.44 15.20
C SER A 115 -8.04 -6.93 15.59
N PRO A 116 -7.93 -7.31 16.89
CA PRO A 116 -7.89 -6.41 18.04
C PRO A 116 -6.50 -5.91 18.49
N ARG A 117 -5.41 -6.21 17.74
CA ARG A 117 -4.05 -5.79 18.09
C ARG A 117 -3.88 -4.26 18.06
N ILE A 118 -4.36 -3.63 16.99
CA ILE A 118 -4.53 -2.17 16.92
C ILE A 118 -5.98 -1.94 16.54
N ARG A 119 -6.81 -1.53 17.50
CA ARG A 119 -8.23 -1.23 17.23
C ARG A 119 -8.31 -0.09 16.23
N GLY A 120 -9.27 -0.20 15.31
CA GLY A 120 -9.41 0.71 14.19
C GLY A 120 -8.72 0.25 12.90
N LEU A 121 -7.80 -0.73 12.94
CA LEU A 121 -7.22 -1.33 11.73
C LEU A 121 -8.00 -2.59 11.31
N ASP A 122 -8.68 -2.50 10.18
CA ASP A 122 -9.20 -3.62 9.41
C ASP A 122 -8.13 -4.18 8.44
N CYS A 123 -8.46 -5.14 7.59
CA CYS A 123 -7.51 -5.67 6.61
C CYS A 123 -6.92 -4.60 5.68
N PRO A 124 -7.71 -3.66 5.09
CA PRO A 124 -7.18 -2.53 4.33
C PRO A 124 -6.23 -1.63 5.12
N GLY A 125 -6.56 -1.31 6.36
CA GLY A 125 -5.70 -0.51 7.22
C GLY A 125 -4.42 -1.25 7.62
N ALA A 126 -4.53 -2.50 8.02
CA ALA A 126 -3.39 -3.33 8.39
C ALA A 126 -2.42 -3.51 7.21
N SER A 127 -2.93 -3.85 6.02
CA SER A 127 -2.10 -4.03 4.82
C SER A 127 -1.42 -2.72 4.40
N GLY A 128 -2.10 -1.58 4.52
CA GLY A 128 -1.51 -0.28 4.22
C GLY A 128 -0.37 0.08 5.18
N LEU A 129 -0.53 -0.16 6.48
CA LEU A 129 0.52 0.04 7.47
C LEU A 129 1.74 -0.85 7.19
N LEU A 130 1.51 -2.13 6.92
CA LEU A 130 2.58 -3.06 6.55
C LEU A 130 3.27 -2.66 5.24
N ALA A 131 2.52 -2.17 4.25
CA ALA A 131 3.07 -1.72 2.97
C ALA A 131 3.96 -0.47 3.10
N LEU A 132 3.76 0.39 4.11
CA LEU A 132 4.67 1.49 4.41
C LEU A 132 5.96 1.01 5.08
N ILE A 133 5.85 0.07 6.02
CA ILE A 133 6.97 -0.40 6.85
C ILE A 133 7.82 -1.44 6.11
N PHE A 134 7.19 -2.34 5.37
CA PHE A 134 7.80 -3.48 4.68
C PHE A 134 7.46 -3.47 3.18
N LYS A 135 7.88 -2.44 2.47
CA LYS A 135 7.56 -2.17 1.05
C LYS A 135 7.88 -3.31 0.11
N GLU A 136 8.96 -4.05 0.44
CA GLU A 136 9.43 -5.20 -0.35
C GLU A 136 8.50 -6.43 -0.21
N TRP A 137 7.64 -6.44 0.80
CA TRP A 137 6.81 -7.58 1.14
C TRP A 137 5.31 -7.33 1.00
N PHE A 138 4.88 -6.07 1.14
CA PHE A 138 3.45 -5.75 1.21
C PHE A 138 3.04 -4.66 0.22
N GLY A 139 1.86 -4.86 -0.37
CA GLY A 139 1.09 -3.81 -1.03
C GLY A 139 -0.20 -3.56 -0.26
N THR A 140 -0.72 -2.36 -0.38
CA THR A 140 -2.01 -1.99 0.20
C THR A 140 -3.14 -2.77 -0.45
N VAL A 141 -4.03 -3.31 0.37
CA VAL A 141 -5.26 -3.96 -0.07
C VAL A 141 -6.42 -2.99 0.18
N ASP A 142 -7.11 -2.60 -0.87
CA ASP A 142 -8.32 -1.79 -0.76
C ASP A 142 -9.27 -2.03 -1.96
N HIS A 143 -10.40 -1.34 -1.98
CA HIS A 143 -11.38 -1.53 -3.04
C HIS A 143 -10.90 -1.04 -4.41
N PHE A 144 -10.01 -0.02 -4.48
CA PHE A 144 -9.47 0.47 -5.77
C PHE A 144 -8.50 -0.53 -6.37
N VAL A 145 -7.62 -1.11 -5.55
CA VAL A 145 -6.74 -2.21 -5.95
C VAL A 145 -7.57 -3.40 -6.46
N LEU A 146 -8.61 -3.76 -5.72
CA LEU A 146 -9.49 -4.86 -6.09
C LEU A 146 -10.24 -4.61 -7.41
N GLU A 147 -10.75 -3.38 -7.62
CA GLU A 147 -11.40 -2.97 -8.88
C GLU A 147 -10.43 -3.04 -10.07
N SER A 148 -9.17 -2.69 -9.87
CA SER A 148 -8.13 -2.79 -10.90
C SER A 148 -7.82 -4.24 -11.23
N LEU A 149 -7.65 -5.09 -10.24
CA LEU A 149 -7.42 -6.52 -10.45
C LEU A 149 -8.60 -7.19 -11.20
N CYS A 150 -9.84 -6.73 -10.99
CA CYS A 150 -11.01 -7.23 -11.74
C CYS A 150 -10.97 -6.93 -13.25
N LYS A 151 -10.20 -5.92 -13.67
CA LYS A 151 -10.07 -5.53 -15.09
C LYS A 151 -9.07 -6.41 -15.84
N ILE A 152 -8.12 -7.04 -15.15
CA ILE A 152 -7.05 -7.83 -15.75
C ILE A 152 -7.61 -9.16 -16.24
N GLU A 153 -7.67 -9.32 -17.57
CA GLU A 153 -8.23 -10.52 -18.19
C GLU A 153 -7.32 -11.75 -18.05
N SER A 154 -6.00 -11.54 -18.08
CA SER A 154 -5.00 -12.61 -17.98
C SER A 154 -4.76 -13.15 -16.57
N LEU A 155 -5.38 -12.52 -15.54
CA LEU A 155 -5.15 -12.90 -14.14
C LEU A 155 -5.72 -14.31 -13.84
N PRO A 156 -4.89 -15.28 -13.42
CA PRO A 156 -5.37 -16.65 -13.12
C PRO A 156 -6.47 -16.67 -12.05
N GLU A 157 -6.40 -15.78 -11.08
CA GLU A 157 -7.35 -15.66 -9.97
C GLU A 157 -8.56 -14.78 -10.27
N LYS A 158 -8.76 -14.37 -11.52
CA LYS A 158 -9.79 -13.41 -11.92
C LYS A 158 -11.19 -13.74 -11.38
N GLN A 159 -11.61 -14.99 -11.47
CA GLN A 159 -12.92 -15.40 -10.94
C GLN A 159 -13.00 -15.17 -9.43
N ARG A 160 -11.95 -15.57 -8.69
CA ARG A 160 -11.88 -15.37 -7.24
C ARG A 160 -11.87 -13.88 -6.87
N ILE A 161 -11.14 -13.05 -7.61
CA ILE A 161 -11.09 -11.59 -7.41
C ILE A 161 -12.48 -10.97 -7.61
N ARG A 162 -13.24 -11.41 -8.61
CA ARG A 162 -14.63 -10.96 -8.82
C ARG A 162 -15.55 -11.34 -7.65
N GLU A 163 -15.41 -12.55 -7.10
CA GLU A 163 -16.16 -12.99 -5.92
C GLU A 163 -15.83 -12.15 -4.68
N ILE A 164 -14.54 -11.90 -4.44
CA ILE A 164 -14.08 -11.03 -3.34
C ILE A 164 -14.68 -9.64 -3.51
N ARG A 165 -14.62 -9.06 -4.70
CA ARG A 165 -15.21 -7.75 -5.00
C ARG A 165 -16.70 -7.70 -4.69
N ALA A 166 -17.45 -8.73 -5.11
CA ALA A 166 -18.88 -8.83 -4.84
C ALA A 166 -19.16 -8.89 -3.33
N TRP A 167 -18.37 -9.69 -2.60
CA TRP A 167 -18.47 -9.80 -1.14
C TRP A 167 -18.18 -8.47 -0.43
N VAL A 168 -17.04 -7.85 -0.73
CA VAL A 168 -16.59 -6.58 -0.12
C VAL A 168 -17.60 -5.47 -0.40
N LYS A 169 -18.19 -5.42 -1.59
CA LYS A 169 -19.21 -4.44 -1.95
C LYS A 169 -20.46 -4.55 -1.09
N ILE A 170 -20.89 -5.77 -0.76
CA ILE A 170 -22.11 -6.03 0.01
C ILE A 170 -21.85 -5.94 1.52
N LYS A 171 -20.81 -6.61 2.01
CA LYS A 171 -20.55 -6.76 3.44
C LYS A 171 -19.71 -5.64 4.04
N LYS A 172 -19.02 -4.84 3.19
CA LYS A 172 -18.07 -3.80 3.60
C LYS A 172 -16.94 -4.34 4.48
N ASP A 173 -16.64 -5.64 4.35
CA ASP A 173 -15.66 -6.34 5.17
C ASP A 173 -14.76 -7.23 4.31
N TRP A 174 -13.51 -7.40 4.74
CA TRP A 174 -12.50 -8.22 4.10
C TRP A 174 -12.21 -9.46 4.92
N LYS A 175 -12.29 -10.62 4.28
CA LYS A 175 -11.72 -11.83 4.87
C LYS A 175 -10.20 -11.75 4.78
N GLU A 176 -9.52 -12.22 5.83
CA GLU A 176 -8.06 -12.23 5.86
C GLU A 176 -7.45 -13.01 4.69
N SER A 177 -8.00 -14.18 4.39
CA SER A 177 -7.56 -15.01 3.25
C SER A 177 -7.68 -14.28 1.91
N ASP A 178 -8.65 -13.37 1.76
CA ASP A 178 -8.83 -12.58 0.55
C ASP A 178 -7.78 -11.48 0.47
N ALA A 179 -7.46 -10.84 1.60
CA ALA A 179 -6.39 -9.85 1.68
C ALA A 179 -5.02 -10.49 1.38
N VAL A 180 -4.75 -11.67 1.95
CA VAL A 180 -3.53 -12.47 1.66
C VAL A 180 -3.41 -12.75 0.17
N LEU A 181 -4.47 -13.24 -0.48
CA LEU A 181 -4.46 -13.50 -1.92
C LEU A 181 -4.08 -12.27 -2.73
N VAL A 182 -4.67 -11.11 -2.41
CA VAL A 182 -4.38 -9.84 -3.12
C VAL A 182 -2.91 -9.41 -2.91
N ILE A 183 -2.37 -9.55 -1.69
CA ILE A 183 -0.95 -9.29 -1.41
C ILE A 183 -0.05 -10.22 -2.24
N ASP A 184 -0.39 -11.51 -2.30
CA ASP A 184 0.41 -12.49 -3.03
C ASP A 184 0.38 -12.26 -4.55
N ILE A 185 -0.73 -11.77 -5.10
CA ILE A 185 -0.79 -11.34 -6.51
C ILE A 185 0.20 -10.21 -6.76
N MET A 186 0.23 -9.18 -5.89
CA MET A 186 1.16 -8.06 -6.02
C MET A 186 2.63 -8.49 -5.85
N ARG A 187 2.92 -9.42 -4.94
CA ARG A 187 4.26 -10.03 -4.77
C ARG A 187 4.72 -10.73 -6.04
N ARG A 188 3.87 -11.62 -6.59
CA ARG A 188 4.21 -12.36 -7.81
C ARG A 188 4.44 -11.42 -8.98
N LYS A 189 3.62 -10.36 -9.13
CA LYS A 189 3.83 -9.37 -10.20
C LYS A 189 5.14 -8.61 -10.00
N ALA A 190 5.48 -8.19 -8.80
CA ALA A 190 6.75 -7.52 -8.52
C ALA A 190 7.96 -8.42 -8.85
N VAL A 191 7.92 -9.68 -8.45
CA VAL A 191 8.96 -10.68 -8.79
C VAL A 191 9.05 -10.87 -10.31
N GLN A 192 7.91 -10.97 -11.00
CA GLN A 192 7.86 -11.12 -12.46
C GLN A 192 8.49 -9.92 -13.19
N LEU A 193 8.17 -8.69 -12.77
CA LEU A 193 8.74 -7.48 -13.37
C LEU A 193 10.24 -7.38 -13.12
N ASN A 194 10.70 -7.69 -11.91
CA ASN A 194 12.12 -7.71 -11.59
C ASN A 194 12.88 -8.73 -12.44
N ALA A 195 12.29 -9.90 -12.72
CA ALA A 195 12.88 -10.90 -13.62
C ALA A 195 12.83 -10.46 -15.08
N TRP A 196 11.78 -9.77 -15.53
CA TRP A 196 11.68 -9.32 -16.93
C TRP A 196 12.68 -8.21 -17.25
N PHE A 197 12.97 -7.31 -16.30
CA PHE A 197 13.77 -6.11 -16.52
C PHE A 197 15.16 -6.18 -15.87
N ASP A 198 15.54 -7.34 -15.33
CA ASP A 198 16.82 -7.57 -14.65
C ASP A 198 17.10 -6.47 -13.59
N THR A 199 16.15 -6.29 -12.66
CA THR A 199 16.19 -5.25 -11.64
C THR A 199 15.63 -5.77 -10.30
N ASN A 200 15.81 -5.02 -9.22
CA ASN A 200 15.16 -5.22 -7.92
C ASN A 200 14.23 -4.05 -7.55
N ARG A 201 13.90 -3.21 -8.50
CA ARG A 201 13.15 -1.96 -8.30
C ARG A 201 11.70 -2.18 -7.93
N TRP A 202 11.07 -3.25 -8.45
CA TRP A 202 9.65 -3.48 -8.32
C TRP A 202 9.33 -4.16 -7.00
N THR A 203 8.38 -3.57 -6.25
CA THR A 203 7.92 -4.06 -4.95
C THR A 203 6.39 -4.19 -4.96
N PRO A 204 5.81 -5.04 -4.10
CA PRO A 204 4.35 -5.11 -3.94
C PRO A 204 3.72 -3.75 -3.63
N HIS A 205 4.42 -2.90 -2.88
CA HIS A 205 3.99 -1.53 -2.61
C HIS A 205 3.82 -0.70 -3.88
N LYS A 206 4.79 -0.72 -4.80
CA LYS A 206 4.71 -0.01 -6.08
C LYS A 206 3.62 -0.58 -6.99
N ILE A 207 3.44 -1.91 -6.99
CA ILE A 207 2.33 -2.54 -7.73
C ILE A 207 0.99 -2.05 -7.17
N ALA A 208 0.83 -1.96 -5.84
CA ALA A 208 -0.37 -1.41 -5.22
C ALA A 208 -0.65 0.04 -5.64
N MET A 209 0.39 0.89 -5.73
CA MET A 209 0.27 2.29 -6.19
C MET A 209 -0.27 2.35 -7.63
N ILE A 210 0.26 1.55 -8.54
CA ILE A 210 -0.19 1.47 -9.94
C ILE A 210 -1.64 1.00 -10.01
N LEU A 211 -1.98 -0.10 -9.32
CA LEU A 211 -3.34 -0.63 -9.26
C LEU A 211 -4.32 0.40 -8.70
N TRP A 212 -3.95 1.10 -7.63
CA TRP A 212 -4.78 2.13 -7.02
C TRP A 212 -5.07 3.28 -7.99
N THR A 213 -4.07 3.70 -8.76
CA THR A 213 -4.16 4.82 -9.70
C THR A 213 -4.98 4.48 -10.94
N SER A 214 -4.97 3.24 -11.40
CA SER A 214 -5.62 2.81 -12.65
C SER A 214 -7.15 3.02 -12.67
N ASN A 215 -7.77 3.24 -11.52
CA ASN A 215 -9.20 3.56 -11.39
C ASN A 215 -9.47 5.06 -11.14
N ARG A 216 -8.45 5.91 -11.19
CA ARG A 216 -8.60 7.33 -10.89
C ARG A 216 -8.15 8.20 -12.06
N PRO A 217 -8.86 9.30 -12.37
CA PRO A 217 -8.40 10.23 -13.39
C PRO A 217 -7.10 10.88 -12.95
N VAL A 218 -6.14 10.94 -13.84
CA VAL A 218 -4.88 11.67 -13.67
C VAL A 218 -5.02 13.02 -14.37
N TRP A 219 -4.68 14.07 -13.65
CA TRP A 219 -4.66 15.43 -14.18
C TRP A 219 -3.19 15.79 -14.42
N ALA A 220 -2.70 15.69 -15.62
CA ALA A 220 -1.54 16.45 -16.04
C ALA A 220 -1.14 16.11 -17.48
N GLU A 221 -0.58 17.07 -18.17
CA GLU A 221 0.13 16.87 -19.42
C GLU A 221 1.48 16.21 -19.13
N HIS A 222 1.91 15.30 -20.01
CA HIS A 222 3.15 14.51 -19.87
C HIS A 222 4.44 15.30 -19.58
N HIS A 223 4.44 16.62 -19.71
CA HIS A 223 5.60 17.48 -19.42
C HIS A 223 5.94 17.58 -17.94
N GLU A 224 4.96 17.55 -17.03
CA GLU A 224 5.21 17.65 -15.59
C GLU A 224 5.75 16.34 -14.98
N VAL A 225 5.42 15.17 -15.57
CA VAL A 225 5.90 13.86 -15.12
C VAL A 225 7.44 13.79 -15.11
N ARG A 226 8.08 14.31 -16.17
CA ARG A 226 9.55 14.30 -16.28
C ARG A 226 10.24 15.21 -15.25
N MET A 227 9.58 16.28 -14.81
CA MET A 227 10.12 17.19 -13.79
C MET A 227 10.07 16.56 -12.39
N VAL A 228 9.02 15.76 -12.09
CA VAL A 228 8.89 15.05 -10.82
C VAL A 228 9.97 13.97 -10.71
N ARG A 229 10.26 13.21 -11.78
CA ARG A 229 11.36 12.24 -11.79
C ARG A 229 12.71 12.86 -11.40
N ARG A 230 13.06 14.00 -11.99
CA ARG A 230 14.33 14.69 -11.67
C ARG A 230 14.41 15.13 -10.21
N GLY A 231 13.32 15.60 -9.63
CA GLY A 231 13.29 16.07 -8.24
C GLY A 231 13.34 14.94 -7.20
N ILE A 232 12.95 13.70 -7.56
CA ILE A 232 13.00 12.54 -6.65
C ILE A 232 14.39 11.89 -6.69
N ASP A 233 15.00 11.78 -7.87
CA ASP A 233 16.35 11.21 -8.03
C ASP A 233 17.45 12.12 -7.44
N GLU A 234 17.25 13.45 -7.46
CA GLU A 234 18.20 14.42 -6.87
C GLU A 234 18.16 14.46 -5.32
N GLN A 235 17.14 13.88 -4.68
CA GLN A 235 17.02 13.82 -3.22
C GLN A 235 17.58 12.53 -2.59
N THR A 236 18.16 11.65 -3.38
CA THR A 236 18.92 10.51 -2.85
C THR A 236 20.28 11.03 -2.34
N PRO A 237 20.59 10.98 -1.03
CA PRO A 237 21.88 11.46 -0.55
C PRO A 237 23.01 10.63 -1.18
N PRO A 238 24.16 11.24 -1.50
CA PRO A 238 25.30 10.49 -2.02
C PRO A 238 25.68 9.42 -1.00
N GLN A 239 25.80 8.19 -1.47
CA GLN A 239 26.34 7.10 -0.67
C GLN A 239 27.78 7.42 -0.31
N SER A 240 28.04 7.70 0.96
CA SER A 240 29.36 7.84 1.56
C SER A 240 29.83 6.50 2.12
#